data_e2f0694fcb23f77229cace4aa7eeeb1b
#
_entry.id   e2f0694fcb23f77229cace4aa7eeeb1b
#
_cell.length_a   1.000
_cell.length_b   1.000
_cell.length_c   1.000
_cell.angle_alpha   90.00
_cell.angle_beta   90.00
_cell.angle_gamma   90.00
#
_symmetry.space_group_name_H-M   'P 1'
#
loop_
_entity.id
_entity.type
_entity.pdbx_description
1 polymer ?
#
loop_
_entity_poly.entity_id
_entity_poly.type
_entity_poly.pdbx_seq_one_letter_code
_entity_poly.pdbx_strand_id
1 'polypeptide(L)'
;MSGDEGAEAAAQALNMRWPWPPAGSAEGDPELAGEWTRARSARATLVYLHGGAFMAGAPRLYRSTARFFAKTGFDVFIPAYRLAPAHRFPAALDDVTAAYERLAARGPLALAGDSAGGGLALALMLRLRARGLPLPRAAALFSPWTDLSASGASVRANEGKDPIFTRRALRLAARQYLGEASVRDWEASPLQGDLSGLPPLLLHVGEDELLLDDSRRLAARAAAAGTAVELRIFPLVPHGWQLGAAFMPEARESLREAAGFLTRHM
;
A
#
# COMPACT_ATOMS: atom_id res chain seq x y z
N MET A 1 -26.81 -3.98 -16.17
CA MET A 1 -26.09 -3.07 -15.27
C MET A 1 -24.78 -2.70 -15.95
N SER A 2 -24.54 -1.43 -16.20
CA SER A 2 -23.34 -0.96 -16.87
C SER A 2 -22.11 -1.21 -15.97
N GLY A 3 -20.92 -1.40 -16.57
CA GLY A 3 -19.70 -1.67 -15.82
C GLY A 3 -19.29 -0.57 -14.82
N ASP A 4 -19.85 0.65 -15.00
CA ASP A 4 -19.60 1.80 -14.11
C ASP A 4 -20.37 1.70 -12.78
N GLU A 5 -21.60 1.17 -12.77
CA GLU A 5 -22.38 1.01 -11.54
C GLU A 5 -21.73 0.04 -10.53
N GLY A 6 -21.05 -1.00 -11.03
CA GLY A 6 -20.34 -1.94 -10.17
C GLY A 6 -19.07 -1.35 -9.54
N ALA A 7 -18.36 -0.49 -10.26
CA ALA A 7 -17.17 0.19 -9.76
C ALA A 7 -17.52 1.27 -8.72
N GLU A 8 -18.58 2.05 -8.99
CA GLU A 8 -19.10 3.03 -8.04
C GLU A 8 -19.64 2.35 -6.76
N ALA A 9 -20.38 1.23 -6.89
CA ALA A 9 -20.85 0.47 -5.75
C ALA A 9 -19.68 -0.11 -4.92
N ALA A 10 -18.61 -0.61 -5.55
CA ALA A 10 -17.43 -1.08 -4.86
C ALA A 10 -16.67 0.08 -4.16
N ALA A 11 -16.53 1.21 -4.83
CA ALA A 11 -15.94 2.41 -4.24
C ALA A 11 -16.79 2.95 -3.07
N GLN A 12 -18.11 2.96 -3.21
CA GLN A 12 -19.04 3.33 -2.14
C GLN A 12 -19.02 2.33 -1.00
N ALA A 13 -18.94 1.02 -1.25
CA ALA A 13 -18.85 -0.02 -0.22
C ALA A 13 -17.55 0.09 0.60
N LEU A 14 -16.42 0.41 -0.04
CA LEU A 14 -15.14 0.65 0.63
C LEU A 14 -15.09 2.00 1.37
N ASN A 15 -15.90 2.97 0.96
CA ASN A 15 -16.09 4.24 1.66
C ASN A 15 -17.25 4.21 2.67
N MET A 16 -18.00 3.11 2.74
CA MET A 16 -19.02 2.94 3.78
C MET A 16 -18.40 3.18 5.16
N ARG A 17 -19.15 3.89 6.00
CA ARG A 17 -18.77 4.11 7.40
C ARG A 17 -18.45 2.76 8.02
N TRP A 18 -17.16 2.52 8.22
CA TRP A 18 -16.71 1.41 9.04
C TRP A 18 -17.43 1.51 10.39
N PRO A 19 -18.03 0.43 10.91
CA PRO A 19 -18.89 0.50 12.12
C PRO A 19 -18.15 0.92 13.39
N TRP A 20 -16.84 1.08 13.31
CA TRP A 20 -16.00 1.52 14.41
C TRP A 20 -15.77 3.03 14.30
N PRO A 21 -16.05 3.79 15.37
CA PRO A 21 -15.71 5.20 15.38
C PRO A 21 -14.20 5.33 15.11
N PRO A 22 -13.79 6.26 14.25
CA PRO A 22 -12.38 6.56 14.09
C PRO A 22 -11.85 6.99 15.44
N ALA A 23 -11.08 6.12 16.07
CA ALA A 23 -10.56 6.36 17.39
C ALA A 23 -9.54 7.53 17.30
N GLY A 24 -9.78 8.67 17.94
CA GLY A 24 -8.91 9.82 18.23
C GLY A 24 -8.79 10.85 17.11
N SER A 25 -8.19 11.96 17.46
CA SER A 25 -7.87 13.06 16.57
C SER A 25 -6.67 12.73 15.69
N ALA A 26 -6.77 12.99 14.40
CA ALA A 26 -5.63 13.12 13.50
C ALA A 26 -5.45 14.62 13.24
N GLU A 27 -4.21 15.03 13.03
CA GLU A 27 -3.87 16.41 12.67
C GLU A 27 -3.79 16.50 11.15
N GLY A 28 -4.43 17.53 10.55
CA GLY A 28 -4.19 17.89 9.16
C GLY A 28 -2.79 18.47 9.00
N ASP A 29 -2.20 18.36 7.82
CA ASP A 29 -1.00 19.10 7.47
C ASP A 29 -1.42 20.37 6.72
N PRO A 30 -0.90 21.57 7.07
CA PRO A 30 -1.27 22.80 6.40
C PRO A 30 -0.82 22.88 4.93
N GLU A 31 0.19 22.09 4.54
CA GLU A 31 0.80 22.11 3.20
C GLU A 31 0.57 20.84 2.41
N LEU A 32 0.18 19.76 3.08
CA LEU A 32 0.02 18.42 2.47
C LEU A 32 -1.38 17.90 2.70
N ALA A 33 -2.04 17.47 1.65
CA ALA A 33 -3.30 16.75 1.77
C ALA A 33 -3.06 15.39 2.46
N GLY A 34 -3.57 15.22 3.68
CA GLY A 34 -3.37 13.99 4.46
C GLY A 34 -3.62 14.18 5.95
N GLU A 35 -3.32 13.12 6.70
CA GLU A 35 -3.50 13.09 8.15
C GLU A 35 -2.23 12.62 8.86
N TRP A 36 -1.87 13.31 9.93
CA TRP A 36 -0.82 12.91 10.85
C TRP A 36 -1.38 12.17 12.07
N THR A 37 -0.67 11.14 12.48
CA THR A 37 -0.78 10.54 13.82
C THR A 37 0.58 10.61 14.48
N ARG A 38 0.71 11.44 15.52
CA ARG A 38 1.99 11.71 16.18
C ARG A 38 2.32 10.68 17.24
N ALA A 39 3.57 10.26 17.29
CA ALA A 39 4.12 9.49 18.39
C ALA A 39 4.36 10.38 19.61
N ARG A 40 4.33 9.80 20.82
CA ARG A 40 4.73 10.55 22.05
C ARG A 40 6.20 10.96 22.02
N SER A 41 7.04 10.15 21.40
CA SER A 41 8.47 10.39 21.19
C SER A 41 8.84 9.80 19.84
N ALA A 42 8.79 10.62 18.80
CA ALA A 42 9.09 10.19 17.44
C ALA A 42 10.59 9.95 17.27
N ARG A 43 10.94 8.82 16.66
CA ARG A 43 12.31 8.48 16.23
C ARG A 43 12.47 8.67 14.74
N ALA A 44 11.37 8.54 14.00
CA ALA A 44 11.35 8.61 12.55
C ALA A 44 9.94 8.93 12.03
N THR A 45 9.85 9.29 10.77
CA THR A 45 8.59 9.47 10.06
C THR A 45 8.30 8.25 9.18
N LEU A 46 7.06 7.74 9.28
CA LEU A 46 6.52 6.71 8.39
C LEU A 46 5.47 7.35 7.46
N VAL A 47 5.68 7.23 6.15
CA VAL A 47 4.64 7.52 5.16
C VAL A 47 3.88 6.23 4.89
N TYR A 48 2.57 6.23 5.17
CA TYR A 48 1.71 5.06 4.93
C TYR A 48 0.75 5.33 3.77
N LEU A 49 0.85 4.53 2.71
CA LEU A 49 -0.02 4.64 1.53
C LEU A 49 -1.17 3.65 1.66
N HIS A 50 -2.39 4.16 1.76
CA HIS A 50 -3.57 3.34 1.98
C HIS A 50 -3.98 2.51 0.76
N GLY A 51 -4.63 1.37 0.99
CA GLY A 51 -5.26 0.55 -0.05
C GLY A 51 -6.59 1.13 -0.53
N GLY A 52 -7.29 0.35 -1.37
CA GLY A 52 -8.59 0.70 -1.92
C GLY A 52 -8.67 0.65 -3.44
N ALA A 53 -7.83 -0.19 -4.06
CA ALA A 53 -7.82 -0.44 -5.52
C ALA A 53 -7.67 0.85 -6.37
N PHE A 54 -7.02 1.90 -5.85
CA PHE A 54 -6.90 3.24 -6.42
C PHE A 54 -8.22 4.00 -6.63
N MET A 55 -9.36 3.42 -6.22
CA MET A 55 -10.70 3.97 -6.44
C MET A 55 -11.40 4.38 -5.14
N ALA A 56 -10.93 3.90 -4.01
CA ALA A 56 -11.51 4.12 -2.70
C ALA A 56 -10.43 4.27 -1.62
N GLY A 57 -10.86 4.52 -0.40
CA GLY A 57 -9.95 4.71 0.73
C GLY A 57 -9.84 6.18 1.12
N ALA A 58 -9.36 6.40 2.31
CA ALA A 58 -9.06 7.73 2.84
C ALA A 58 -8.21 7.58 4.11
N PRO A 59 -7.38 8.57 4.47
CA PRO A 59 -6.53 8.54 5.67
C PRO A 59 -7.30 8.18 6.94
N ARG A 60 -8.52 8.68 7.11
CA ARG A 60 -9.36 8.42 8.29
C ARG A 60 -9.64 6.94 8.56
N LEU A 61 -9.67 6.10 7.52
CA LEU A 61 -9.91 4.65 7.66
C LEU A 61 -8.71 3.91 8.23
N TYR A 62 -7.54 4.50 8.16
CA TYR A 62 -6.25 3.93 8.58
C TYR A 62 -5.74 4.47 9.91
N ARG A 63 -6.52 5.29 10.62
CA ARG A 63 -6.13 5.88 11.91
C ARG A 63 -5.76 4.84 12.97
N SER A 64 -6.39 3.65 12.98
CA SER A 64 -6.03 2.56 13.91
C SER A 64 -4.64 2.00 13.60
N THR A 65 -4.33 1.77 12.32
CA THR A 65 -3.02 1.33 11.84
C THR A 65 -1.95 2.39 12.12
N ALA A 66 -2.24 3.65 11.82
CA ALA A 66 -1.34 4.76 12.11
C ALA A 66 -0.99 4.85 13.60
N ARG A 67 -1.98 4.68 14.48
CA ARG A 67 -1.74 4.65 15.94
C ARG A 67 -0.93 3.46 16.40
N PHE A 68 -1.08 2.32 15.74
CA PHE A 68 -0.24 1.17 16.02
C PHE A 68 1.24 1.54 15.81
N PHE A 69 1.56 2.09 14.66
CA PHE A 69 2.94 2.54 14.35
C PHE A 69 3.38 3.72 15.23
N ALA A 70 2.49 4.65 15.56
CA ALA A 70 2.80 5.77 16.44
C ALA A 70 3.21 5.31 17.86
N LYS A 71 2.59 4.24 18.37
CA LYS A 71 2.98 3.62 19.65
C LYS A 71 4.37 2.97 19.60
N THR A 72 4.89 2.66 18.40
CA THR A 72 6.24 2.09 18.22
C THR A 72 7.31 3.16 17.92
N GLY A 73 6.93 4.44 17.93
CA GLY A 73 7.86 5.56 17.80
C GLY A 73 7.96 6.18 16.40
N PHE A 74 6.97 5.93 15.53
CA PHE A 74 6.88 6.61 14.24
C PHE A 74 5.86 7.75 14.28
N ASP A 75 6.24 8.94 13.83
CA ASP A 75 5.25 9.89 13.35
C ASP A 75 4.70 9.38 12.02
N VAL A 76 3.39 9.15 11.92
CA VAL A 76 2.78 8.55 10.74
C VAL A 76 2.04 9.60 9.94
N PHE A 77 2.41 9.77 8.68
CA PHE A 77 1.67 10.56 7.70
C PHE A 77 0.97 9.66 6.70
N ILE A 78 -0.32 9.87 6.50
CA ILE A 78 -1.12 9.18 5.50
C ILE A 78 -1.60 10.21 4.47
N PRO A 79 -1.00 10.26 3.26
CA PRO A 79 -1.42 11.20 2.23
C PRO A 79 -2.83 10.88 1.72
N ALA A 80 -3.63 11.93 1.48
CA ALA A 80 -4.90 11.84 0.79
C ALA A 80 -4.66 12.05 -0.71
N TYR A 81 -4.22 11.01 -1.39
CA TYR A 81 -3.95 11.04 -2.82
C TYR A 81 -5.24 10.94 -3.64
N ARG A 82 -5.23 11.51 -4.84
CA ARG A 82 -6.37 11.51 -5.78
C ARG A 82 -6.70 10.12 -6.28
N LEU A 83 -8.00 9.82 -6.41
CA LEU A 83 -8.52 8.51 -6.73
C LEU A 83 -9.18 8.45 -8.11
N ALA A 84 -9.07 7.31 -8.77
CA ALA A 84 -9.82 6.96 -9.97
C ALA A 84 -11.31 6.68 -9.62
N PRO A 85 -12.23 6.79 -10.58
CA PRO A 85 -12.01 7.16 -11.98
C PRO A 85 -11.87 8.65 -12.22
N ALA A 86 -12.16 9.51 -11.21
CA ALA A 86 -12.11 10.97 -11.34
C ALA A 86 -10.67 11.45 -11.67
N HIS A 87 -9.68 10.80 -11.09
CA HIS A 87 -8.26 11.09 -11.30
C HIS A 87 -7.51 9.78 -11.57
N ARG A 88 -7.33 9.49 -12.86
CA ARG A 88 -6.67 8.27 -13.32
C ARG A 88 -5.15 8.35 -13.14
N PHE A 89 -4.48 7.24 -13.39
CA PHE A 89 -3.02 7.18 -13.46
C PHE A 89 -2.46 8.29 -14.41
N PRO A 90 -1.41 9.01 -14.00
CA PRO A 90 -0.56 8.77 -12.82
C PRO A 90 -0.91 9.65 -11.59
N ALA A 91 -2.12 10.23 -11.49
CA ALA A 91 -2.47 11.25 -10.49
C ALA A 91 -2.12 10.84 -9.04
N ALA A 92 -2.46 9.60 -8.63
CA ALA A 92 -2.14 9.11 -7.28
C ALA A 92 -0.62 9.07 -7.04
N LEU A 93 0.14 8.60 -8.03
CA LEU A 93 1.60 8.51 -7.93
C LEU A 93 2.26 9.90 -7.90
N ASP A 94 1.71 10.87 -8.63
CA ASP A 94 2.20 12.26 -8.59
C ASP A 94 1.97 12.89 -7.22
N ASP A 95 0.79 12.69 -6.62
CA ASP A 95 0.45 13.22 -5.31
C ASP A 95 1.34 12.65 -4.21
N VAL A 96 1.54 11.33 -4.19
CA VAL A 96 2.40 10.71 -3.17
C VAL A 96 3.87 11.02 -3.39
N THR A 97 4.31 11.24 -4.64
CA THR A 97 5.67 11.70 -4.93
C THR A 97 5.89 13.09 -4.36
N ALA A 98 4.99 14.04 -4.64
CA ALA A 98 5.09 15.39 -4.12
C ALA A 98 5.06 15.45 -2.58
N ALA A 99 4.19 14.64 -1.95
CA ALA A 99 4.14 14.54 -0.49
C ALA A 99 5.45 13.95 0.07
N TYR A 100 5.96 12.88 -0.54
CA TYR A 100 7.19 12.24 -0.11
C TYR A 100 8.40 13.19 -0.19
N GLU A 101 8.57 13.90 -1.31
CA GLU A 101 9.69 14.84 -1.51
C GLU A 101 9.72 15.92 -0.43
N ARG A 102 8.57 16.49 -0.09
CA ARG A 102 8.45 17.50 1.00
C ARG A 102 8.80 16.92 2.37
N LEU A 103 8.37 15.69 2.65
CA LEU A 103 8.65 15.02 3.92
C LEU A 103 10.12 14.59 4.01
N ALA A 104 10.72 14.11 2.92
CA ALA A 104 12.12 13.72 2.86
C ALA A 104 13.08 14.88 3.13
N ALA A 105 12.68 16.10 2.79
CA ALA A 105 13.45 17.31 3.13
C ALA A 105 13.51 17.58 4.65
N ARG A 106 12.60 16.97 5.44
CA ARG A 106 12.54 17.11 6.91
C ARG A 106 13.34 16.02 7.65
N GLY A 107 13.80 14.97 6.94
CA GLY A 107 14.59 13.87 7.53
C GLY A 107 14.34 12.52 6.88
N PRO A 108 14.99 11.46 7.37
CA PRO A 108 14.84 10.12 6.83
C PRO A 108 13.43 9.57 7.04
N LEU A 109 12.93 8.86 6.03
CA LEU A 109 11.59 8.29 6.01
C LEU A 109 11.63 6.77 5.96
N ALA A 110 10.65 6.15 6.61
CA ALA A 110 10.19 4.79 6.31
C ALA A 110 8.93 4.85 5.42
N LEU A 111 8.65 3.80 4.68
CA LEU A 111 7.48 3.68 3.82
C LEU A 111 6.69 2.42 4.17
N ALA A 112 5.37 2.51 4.13
CA ALA A 112 4.51 1.34 4.19
C ALA A 112 3.27 1.54 3.31
N GLY A 113 2.60 0.44 2.99
CA GLY A 113 1.34 0.50 2.26
C GLY A 113 0.72 -0.87 2.06
N ASP A 114 -0.59 -0.90 1.89
CA ASP A 114 -1.34 -2.13 1.67
C ASP A 114 -2.02 -2.15 0.30
N SER A 115 -2.15 -3.32 -0.31
CA SER A 115 -2.92 -3.51 -1.54
C SER A 115 -2.45 -2.56 -2.66
N ALA A 116 -3.34 -1.75 -3.23
CA ALA A 116 -3.00 -0.68 -4.17
C ALA A 116 -1.98 0.30 -3.60
N GLY A 117 -2.06 0.64 -2.30
CA GLY A 117 -1.08 1.48 -1.61
C GLY A 117 0.30 0.82 -1.51
N GLY A 118 0.36 -0.51 -1.38
CA GLY A 118 1.60 -1.29 -1.45
C GLY A 118 2.23 -1.26 -2.85
N GLY A 119 1.40 -1.39 -3.91
CA GLY A 119 1.84 -1.19 -5.29
C GLY A 119 2.34 0.24 -5.54
N LEU A 120 1.58 1.23 -5.04
CA LEU A 120 1.94 2.65 -5.14
C LEU A 120 3.26 2.97 -4.42
N ALA A 121 3.50 2.33 -3.27
CA ALA A 121 4.77 2.47 -2.53
C ALA A 121 5.96 1.95 -3.34
N LEU A 122 5.80 0.80 -4.01
CA LEU A 122 6.85 0.27 -4.88
C LEU A 122 7.07 1.17 -6.09
N ALA A 123 6.00 1.64 -6.76
CA ALA A 123 6.07 2.58 -7.88
C ALA A 123 6.76 3.89 -7.47
N LEU A 124 6.43 4.42 -6.29
CA LEU A 124 7.08 5.60 -5.72
C LEU A 124 8.59 5.39 -5.57
N MET A 125 9.03 4.28 -4.97
CA MET A 125 10.47 3.99 -4.79
C MET A 125 11.20 3.90 -6.14
N LEU A 126 10.59 3.26 -7.13
CA LEU A 126 11.17 3.19 -8.49
C LEU A 126 11.29 4.57 -9.13
N ARG A 127 10.26 5.41 -9.01
CA ARG A 127 10.25 6.78 -9.54
C ARG A 127 11.29 7.66 -8.83
N LEU A 128 11.38 7.59 -7.50
CA LEU A 128 12.38 8.33 -6.73
C LEU A 128 13.79 7.97 -7.19
N ARG A 129 14.09 6.68 -7.31
CA ARG A 129 15.38 6.20 -7.80
C ARG A 129 15.67 6.71 -9.24
N ALA A 130 14.71 6.57 -10.14
CA ALA A 130 14.86 7.03 -11.52
C ALA A 130 15.13 8.54 -11.62
N ARG A 131 14.65 9.32 -10.64
CA ARG A 131 14.89 10.77 -10.55
C ARG A 131 16.13 11.13 -9.71
N GLY A 132 16.84 10.16 -9.14
CA GLY A 132 17.99 10.42 -8.26
C GLY A 132 17.60 11.07 -6.93
N LEU A 133 16.35 10.87 -6.48
CA LEU A 133 15.82 11.42 -5.23
C LEU A 133 16.07 10.47 -4.05
N PRO A 134 16.09 10.98 -2.81
CA PRO A 134 16.31 10.15 -1.63
C PRO A 134 15.26 9.05 -1.50
N LEU A 135 15.72 7.81 -1.34
CA LEU A 135 14.85 6.66 -1.07
C LEU A 135 14.51 6.54 0.42
N PRO A 136 13.38 5.89 0.79
CA PRO A 136 13.12 5.54 2.17
C PRO A 136 14.18 4.58 2.70
N ARG A 137 14.37 4.54 4.01
CA ARG A 137 15.33 3.64 4.67
C ARG A 137 14.93 2.17 4.54
N ALA A 138 13.63 1.90 4.57
CA ALA A 138 13.04 0.58 4.37
C ALA A 138 11.56 0.73 3.99
N ALA A 139 10.95 -0.33 3.47
CA ALA A 139 9.53 -0.36 3.20
C ALA A 139 8.87 -1.66 3.67
N ALA A 140 7.66 -1.55 4.24
CA ALA A 140 6.79 -2.67 4.61
C ALA A 140 5.53 -2.66 3.74
N LEU A 141 5.33 -3.68 2.92
CA LEU A 141 4.26 -3.78 1.94
C LEU A 141 3.33 -4.95 2.30
N PHE A 142 2.06 -4.65 2.47
CA PHE A 142 1.03 -5.62 2.86
C PHE A 142 0.18 -5.97 1.65
N SER A 143 0.23 -7.24 1.21
CA SER A 143 -0.51 -7.72 0.03
C SER A 143 -0.43 -6.78 -1.18
N PRO A 144 0.79 -6.31 -1.57
CA PRO A 144 0.93 -5.24 -2.54
C PRO A 144 0.41 -5.67 -3.92
N TRP A 145 -0.42 -4.83 -4.55
CA TRP A 145 -0.88 -5.03 -5.91
C TRP A 145 0.12 -4.40 -6.89
N THR A 146 1.03 -5.22 -7.42
CA THR A 146 2.21 -4.77 -8.18
C THR A 146 2.12 -5.08 -9.67
N ASP A 147 1.13 -5.86 -10.10
CA ASP A 147 0.88 -6.25 -11.49
C ASP A 147 -0.60 -6.06 -11.85
N LEU A 148 -0.92 -4.93 -12.46
CA LEU A 148 -2.29 -4.60 -12.86
C LEU A 148 -2.82 -5.49 -13.99
N SER A 149 -1.96 -6.29 -14.66
CA SER A 149 -2.40 -7.28 -15.64
C SER A 149 -3.07 -8.50 -15.01
N ALA A 150 -2.92 -8.67 -13.69
CA ALA A 150 -3.40 -9.82 -12.93
C ALA A 150 -2.92 -11.15 -13.56
N SER A 151 -1.62 -11.21 -13.89
CA SER A 151 -1.01 -12.36 -14.59
C SER A 151 -0.53 -13.46 -13.65
N GLY A 152 -0.49 -13.23 -12.34
CA GLY A 152 -0.09 -14.22 -11.34
C GLY A 152 -0.95 -15.49 -11.39
N ALA A 153 -0.35 -16.66 -11.17
CA ALA A 153 -1.07 -17.93 -11.15
C ALA A 153 -2.08 -17.98 -10.01
N SER A 154 -1.78 -17.34 -8.86
CA SER A 154 -2.68 -17.24 -7.71
C SER A 154 -4.01 -16.55 -8.04
N VAL A 155 -4.02 -15.63 -9.02
CA VAL A 155 -5.26 -14.97 -9.49
C VAL A 155 -6.29 -15.99 -10.01
N ARG A 156 -5.85 -17.14 -10.48
CA ARG A 156 -6.73 -18.24 -10.90
C ARG A 156 -6.88 -19.30 -9.81
N ALA A 157 -5.79 -19.67 -9.15
CA ALA A 157 -5.76 -20.74 -8.18
C ALA A 157 -6.54 -20.41 -6.90
N ASN A 158 -6.61 -19.12 -6.55
CA ASN A 158 -7.30 -18.63 -5.36
C ASN A 158 -8.66 -17.95 -5.69
N GLU A 159 -9.11 -18.00 -6.94
CA GLU A 159 -10.47 -17.56 -7.30
C GLU A 159 -11.50 -18.34 -6.48
N GLY A 160 -12.35 -17.64 -5.73
CA GLY A 160 -13.34 -18.23 -4.84
C GLY A 160 -12.83 -18.62 -3.45
N LYS A 161 -11.52 -18.55 -3.19
CA LYS A 161 -10.93 -18.66 -1.85
C LYS A 161 -10.74 -17.29 -1.20
N ASP A 162 -10.28 -16.32 -2.00
CA ASP A 162 -10.17 -14.92 -1.57
C ASP A 162 -11.57 -14.34 -1.31
N PRO A 163 -11.90 -13.96 -0.05
CA PRO A 163 -13.23 -13.46 0.28
C PRO A 163 -13.44 -12.00 -0.15
N ILE A 164 -12.39 -11.29 -0.57
CA ILE A 164 -12.42 -9.85 -0.87
C ILE A 164 -12.43 -9.60 -2.37
N PHE A 165 -11.57 -10.30 -3.12
CA PHE A 165 -11.39 -10.04 -4.54
C PHE A 165 -11.83 -11.18 -5.44
N THR A 166 -12.29 -10.78 -6.64
CA THR A 166 -12.44 -11.66 -7.80
C THR A 166 -11.53 -11.14 -8.92
N ARG A 167 -11.17 -12.03 -9.85
CA ARG A 167 -10.43 -11.64 -11.06
C ARG A 167 -11.11 -10.52 -11.84
N ARG A 168 -12.45 -10.57 -11.90
CA ARG A 168 -13.26 -9.56 -12.59
C ARG A 168 -13.11 -8.20 -11.90
N ALA A 169 -13.18 -8.16 -10.57
CA ALA A 169 -13.02 -6.93 -9.79
C ALA A 169 -11.64 -6.31 -9.97
N LEU A 170 -10.57 -7.11 -9.89
CA LEU A 170 -9.20 -6.62 -10.13
C LEU A 170 -9.03 -6.01 -11.53
N ARG A 171 -9.53 -6.70 -12.57
CA ARG A 171 -9.44 -6.21 -13.94
C ARG A 171 -10.25 -4.94 -14.18
N LEU A 172 -11.41 -4.82 -13.53
CA LEU A 172 -12.24 -3.62 -13.61
C LEU A 172 -11.52 -2.44 -12.95
N ALA A 173 -11.02 -2.63 -11.74
CA ALA A 173 -10.28 -1.61 -11.01
C ALA A 173 -9.02 -1.16 -11.77
N ALA A 174 -8.25 -2.10 -12.35
CA ALA A 174 -7.11 -1.78 -13.17
C ALA A 174 -7.46 -0.88 -14.36
N ARG A 175 -8.55 -1.21 -15.08
CA ARG A 175 -9.02 -0.37 -16.21
C ARG A 175 -9.46 1.02 -15.77
N GLN A 176 -10.18 1.12 -14.67
CA GLN A 176 -10.63 2.42 -14.14
C GLN A 176 -9.44 3.29 -13.71
N TYR A 177 -8.43 2.69 -13.10
CA TYR A 177 -7.21 3.39 -12.69
C TYR A 177 -6.37 3.81 -13.89
N LEU A 178 -6.10 2.89 -14.82
CA LEU A 178 -5.21 3.13 -15.96
C LEU A 178 -5.76 4.12 -16.99
N GLY A 179 -7.07 4.09 -17.27
CA GLY A 179 -7.61 4.78 -18.44
C GLY A 179 -6.97 4.26 -19.73
N GLU A 180 -6.28 5.14 -20.43
CA GLU A 180 -5.57 4.83 -21.68
C GLU A 180 -4.11 4.36 -21.47
N ALA A 181 -3.62 4.41 -20.22
CA ALA A 181 -2.25 4.03 -19.92
C ALA A 181 -2.03 2.52 -20.06
N SER A 182 -0.80 2.14 -20.42
CA SER A 182 -0.44 0.73 -20.58
C SER A 182 -0.39 0.02 -19.23
N VAL A 183 -0.98 -1.16 -19.15
CA VAL A 183 -0.83 -2.05 -18.00
C VAL A 183 0.62 -2.53 -17.80
N ARG A 184 1.48 -2.36 -18.80
CA ARG A 184 2.92 -2.69 -18.73
C ARG A 184 3.80 -1.51 -18.33
N ASP A 185 3.20 -0.33 -18.15
CA ASP A 185 3.92 0.80 -17.60
C ASP A 185 4.42 0.45 -16.19
N TRP A 186 5.73 0.56 -15.96
CA TRP A 186 6.32 0.18 -14.67
C TRP A 186 5.93 1.13 -13.53
N GLU A 187 5.49 2.33 -13.83
CA GLU A 187 4.92 3.22 -12.80
C GLU A 187 3.49 2.81 -12.40
N ALA A 188 2.78 2.11 -13.26
CA ALA A 188 1.46 1.57 -12.97
C ALA A 188 1.52 0.12 -12.44
N SER A 189 2.38 -0.70 -13.03
CA SER A 189 2.64 -2.10 -12.65
C SER A 189 4.11 -2.27 -12.22
N PRO A 190 4.47 -1.84 -11.02
CA PRO A 190 5.87 -1.71 -10.61
C PRO A 190 6.63 -3.03 -10.55
N LEU A 191 5.95 -4.16 -10.55
CA LEU A 191 6.59 -5.46 -10.76
C LEU A 191 7.32 -5.54 -12.11
N GLN A 192 6.96 -4.74 -13.12
CA GLN A 192 7.65 -4.72 -14.44
C GLN A 192 8.94 -3.92 -14.42
N GLY A 193 9.16 -3.09 -13.39
CA GLY A 193 10.33 -2.22 -13.28
C GLY A 193 11.63 -2.95 -12.94
N ASP A 194 12.72 -2.23 -12.99
CA ASP A 194 14.00 -2.64 -12.45
C ASP A 194 13.99 -2.49 -10.93
N LEU A 195 14.17 -3.58 -10.18
CA LEU A 195 14.12 -3.62 -8.72
C LEU A 195 15.49 -3.50 -8.05
N SER A 196 16.55 -3.22 -8.81
CA SER A 196 17.88 -3.03 -8.25
C SER A 196 17.98 -1.73 -7.44
N GLY A 197 18.84 -1.70 -6.42
CA GLY A 197 19.11 -0.51 -5.63
C GLY A 197 17.93 0.01 -4.80
N LEU A 198 16.88 -0.78 -4.62
CA LEU A 198 15.79 -0.47 -3.70
C LEU A 198 16.23 -0.68 -2.25
N PRO A 199 15.60 0.03 -1.29
CA PRO A 199 15.84 -0.21 0.14
C PRO A 199 15.34 -1.59 0.56
N PRO A 200 15.70 -2.08 1.76
CA PRO A 200 15.17 -3.32 2.30
C PRO A 200 13.64 -3.35 2.30
N LEU A 201 13.06 -4.48 1.90
CA LEU A 201 11.62 -4.70 1.77
C LEU A 201 11.15 -5.79 2.73
N LEU A 202 10.06 -5.54 3.45
CA LEU A 202 9.26 -6.56 4.11
C LEU A 202 7.95 -6.73 3.35
N LEU A 203 7.60 -7.96 3.00
CA LEU A 203 6.37 -8.30 2.29
C LEU A 203 5.54 -9.27 3.13
N HIS A 204 4.30 -8.91 3.44
CA HIS A 204 3.33 -9.79 4.07
C HIS A 204 2.14 -10.00 3.13
N VAL A 205 1.65 -11.25 3.01
CA VAL A 205 0.51 -11.60 2.15
C VAL A 205 -0.22 -12.80 2.72
N GLY A 206 -1.53 -12.88 2.51
CA GLY A 206 -2.33 -14.06 2.86
C GLY A 206 -2.19 -15.19 1.83
N GLU A 207 -2.22 -16.44 2.30
CA GLU A 207 -2.05 -17.63 1.45
C GLU A 207 -3.15 -17.78 0.40
N ASP A 208 -4.37 -17.42 0.74
CA ASP A 208 -5.54 -17.58 -0.14
C ASP A 208 -5.86 -16.32 -0.96
N GLU A 209 -5.03 -15.28 -0.91
CA GLU A 209 -5.25 -14.07 -1.67
C GLU A 209 -4.98 -14.24 -3.17
N LEU A 210 -5.75 -13.55 -4.00
CA LEU A 210 -5.46 -13.44 -5.43
C LEU A 210 -4.09 -12.78 -5.69
N LEU A 211 -3.66 -11.88 -4.82
CA LEU A 211 -2.40 -11.14 -4.92
C LEU A 211 -1.18 -11.87 -4.33
N LEU A 212 -1.33 -13.15 -3.93
CA LEU A 212 -0.23 -13.94 -3.39
C LEU A 212 1.00 -13.96 -4.32
N ASP A 213 0.78 -14.19 -5.61
CA ASP A 213 1.90 -14.25 -6.56
C ASP A 213 2.49 -12.89 -6.90
N ASP A 214 1.78 -11.79 -6.69
CA ASP A 214 2.38 -10.46 -6.78
C ASP A 214 3.50 -10.32 -5.76
N SER A 215 3.24 -10.72 -4.51
CA SER A 215 4.24 -10.71 -3.44
C SER A 215 5.36 -11.72 -3.67
N ARG A 216 5.06 -12.95 -4.11
CA ARG A 216 6.07 -13.98 -4.41
C ARG A 216 7.00 -13.56 -5.55
N ARG A 217 6.43 -13.05 -6.64
CA ARG A 217 7.19 -12.56 -7.80
C ARG A 217 8.03 -11.33 -7.45
N LEU A 218 7.46 -10.42 -6.65
CA LEU A 218 8.20 -9.25 -6.16
C LEU A 218 9.40 -9.69 -5.33
N ALA A 219 9.20 -10.59 -4.36
CA ALA A 219 10.29 -11.11 -3.52
C ALA A 219 11.39 -11.77 -4.36
N ALA A 220 11.02 -12.64 -5.29
CA ALA A 220 11.98 -13.35 -6.14
C ALA A 220 12.77 -12.38 -7.03
N ARG A 221 12.10 -11.41 -7.68
CA ARG A 221 12.75 -10.43 -8.55
C ARG A 221 13.61 -9.42 -7.79
N ALA A 222 13.15 -8.97 -6.62
CA ALA A 222 13.92 -8.06 -5.77
C ALA A 222 15.21 -8.74 -5.26
N ALA A 223 15.11 -9.98 -4.78
CA ALA A 223 16.28 -10.75 -4.36
C ALA A 223 17.25 -10.99 -5.51
N ALA A 224 16.77 -11.34 -6.71
CA ALA A 224 17.60 -11.52 -7.90
C ALA A 224 18.30 -10.22 -8.35
N ALA A 225 17.70 -9.07 -8.04
CA ALA A 225 18.26 -7.74 -8.30
C ALA A 225 19.19 -7.23 -7.18
N GLY A 226 19.44 -8.05 -6.14
CA GLY A 226 20.32 -7.70 -5.01
C GLY A 226 19.65 -6.85 -3.93
N THR A 227 18.34 -6.66 -3.99
CA THR A 227 17.57 -5.97 -2.93
C THR A 227 17.29 -6.93 -1.78
N ALA A 228 17.57 -6.51 -0.55
CA ALA A 228 17.21 -7.27 0.65
C ALA A 228 15.69 -7.36 0.78
N VAL A 229 15.15 -8.57 0.88
CA VAL A 229 13.71 -8.77 0.98
C VAL A 229 13.36 -9.90 1.94
N GLU A 230 12.41 -9.64 2.84
CA GLU A 230 11.77 -10.62 3.71
C GLU A 230 10.33 -10.83 3.22
N LEU A 231 9.93 -12.08 2.95
CA LEU A 231 8.55 -12.44 2.59
C LEU A 231 7.97 -13.35 3.64
N ARG A 232 6.80 -12.99 4.17
CA ARG A 232 6.00 -13.86 5.03
C ARG A 232 4.60 -14.05 4.46
N ILE A 233 4.19 -15.32 4.33
CA ILE A 233 2.85 -15.72 3.91
C ILE A 233 2.09 -16.14 5.16
N PHE A 234 0.94 -15.52 5.40
CA PHE A 234 0.08 -15.80 6.55
C PHE A 234 -1.06 -16.75 6.13
N PRO A 235 -1.28 -17.86 6.84
CA PRO A 235 -2.42 -18.73 6.58
C PRO A 235 -3.71 -18.12 7.09
N LEU A 236 -4.83 -18.45 6.45
CA LEU A 236 -6.20 -18.18 6.92
C LEU A 236 -6.50 -16.71 7.24
N VAL A 237 -5.86 -15.77 6.57
CA VAL A 237 -6.14 -14.35 6.71
C VAL A 237 -6.74 -13.78 5.41
N PRO A 238 -7.75 -12.89 5.48
CA PRO A 238 -8.32 -12.25 4.31
C PRO A 238 -7.41 -11.11 3.82
N HIS A 239 -7.58 -10.65 2.58
CA HIS A 239 -6.89 -9.45 2.09
C HIS A 239 -7.14 -8.25 3.00
N GLY A 240 -6.08 -7.48 3.35
CA GLY A 240 -6.17 -6.29 4.20
C GLY A 240 -6.41 -6.56 5.69
N TRP A 241 -6.11 -7.77 6.18
CA TRP A 241 -6.34 -8.18 7.58
C TRP A 241 -5.68 -7.27 8.61
N GLN A 242 -4.65 -6.52 8.25
CA GLN A 242 -3.98 -5.57 9.15
C GLN A 242 -4.93 -4.51 9.72
N LEU A 243 -5.98 -4.14 8.97
CA LEU A 243 -7.01 -3.22 9.44
C LEU A 243 -7.82 -3.80 10.61
N GLY A 244 -7.82 -5.12 10.74
CA GLY A 244 -8.48 -5.87 11.82
C GLY A 244 -7.67 -5.97 13.11
N ALA A 245 -6.60 -5.19 13.33
CA ALA A 245 -5.72 -5.32 14.48
C ALA A 245 -6.40 -5.16 15.85
N ALA A 246 -7.59 -4.56 15.91
CA ALA A 246 -8.37 -4.48 17.14
C ALA A 246 -8.81 -5.85 17.66
N PHE A 247 -9.09 -6.81 16.77
CA PHE A 247 -9.68 -8.12 17.11
C PHE A 247 -8.90 -9.32 16.53
N MET A 248 -8.02 -9.14 15.54
CA MET A 248 -7.23 -10.21 14.90
C MET A 248 -5.81 -10.28 15.48
N PRO A 249 -5.41 -11.40 16.12
CA PRO A 249 -4.03 -11.60 16.57
C PRO A 249 -2.99 -11.52 15.43
N GLU A 250 -3.30 -12.12 14.28
CA GLU A 250 -2.45 -12.15 13.08
C GLU A 250 -2.20 -10.74 12.52
N ALA A 251 -3.21 -9.88 12.59
CA ALA A 251 -3.06 -8.48 12.19
C ALA A 251 -2.08 -7.74 13.12
N ARG A 252 -2.19 -7.96 14.44
CA ARG A 252 -1.25 -7.38 15.41
C ARG A 252 0.16 -7.94 15.27
N GLU A 253 0.29 -9.22 14.93
CA GLU A 253 1.58 -9.87 14.66
C GLU A 253 2.22 -9.23 13.43
N SER A 254 1.51 -9.19 12.30
CA SER A 254 1.96 -8.57 11.05
C SER A 254 2.43 -7.13 11.25
N LEU A 255 1.64 -6.30 11.94
CA LEU A 255 2.01 -4.90 12.21
C LEU A 255 3.20 -4.78 13.16
N ARG A 256 3.34 -5.69 14.15
CA ARG A 256 4.48 -5.72 15.09
C ARG A 256 5.78 -6.06 14.38
N GLU A 257 5.75 -7.06 13.50
CA GLU A 257 6.91 -7.43 12.68
C GLU A 257 7.31 -6.29 11.75
N ALA A 258 6.34 -5.66 11.09
CA ALA A 258 6.59 -4.52 10.23
C ALA A 258 7.22 -3.34 10.99
N ALA A 259 6.68 -3.00 12.16
CA ALA A 259 7.26 -1.95 12.99
C ALA A 259 8.69 -2.28 13.44
N GLY A 260 8.94 -3.53 13.84
CA GLY A 260 10.28 -4.02 14.19
C GLY A 260 11.25 -3.98 13.02
N PHE A 261 10.81 -4.43 11.84
CA PHE A 261 11.58 -4.36 10.60
C PHE A 261 11.95 -2.91 10.26
N LEU A 262 10.99 -2.02 10.19
CA LEU A 262 11.24 -0.61 9.88
C LEU A 262 12.18 0.03 10.90
N THR A 263 12.00 -0.26 12.20
CA THR A 263 12.87 0.29 13.27
C THR A 263 14.31 -0.16 13.14
N ARG A 264 14.58 -1.38 12.69
CA ARG A 264 15.98 -1.90 12.49
C ARG A 264 16.74 -1.15 11.39
N HIS A 265 16.04 -0.48 10.50
CA HIS A 265 16.62 0.19 9.33
C HIS A 265 16.61 1.72 9.44
N MET A 266 16.09 2.28 10.55
CA MET A 266 16.10 3.73 10.82
C MET A 266 17.35 4.12 11.60
#